data_b6a1fe1d78b55fee9a39e08008304695
#
_entry.id   b6a1fe1d78b55fee9a39e08008304695
#
_cell.length_a   1.000
_cell.length_b   1.000
_cell.length_c   1.000
_cell.angle_alpha   90.00
_cell.angle_beta   90.00
_cell.angle_gamma   90.00
#
_symmetry.space_group_name_H-M   'P 1'
#
loop_
_entity.id
_entity.type
_entity.pdbx_description
1 polymer ?
#
loop_
_entity_poly.entity_id
_entity_poly.type
_entity_poly.pdbx_seq_one_letter_code
_entity_poly.pdbx_strand_id
1 'polypeptide(L)'
;MAVVTHIEDLRVLAKQRVPRMFYDYADSGSWTESTYRANESDFQRIKLRQRVAVDMANRSIATKMVGIPTAMPVAIAPTGLTGMQHADGEILAARAAEKFGIPFTLSMMSICSIEDIAAHTKAPFWFQPYMLRDRAFMERLFERARAEGPGLEDVLAGADPAVHPDLDLRADRVGDRRQCADR
;
A
#
# COMPACT_ATOMS: atom_id res chain seq x y z
N MET A 1 -5.86 -15.20 -26.77
CA MET A 1 -5.85 -14.59 -25.43
C MET A 1 -4.65 -15.15 -24.68
N ALA A 2 -3.75 -14.34 -24.14
CA ALA A 2 -2.62 -14.86 -23.36
C ALA A 2 -3.17 -15.52 -22.07
N VAL A 3 -2.73 -16.74 -21.80
CA VAL A 3 -3.07 -17.44 -20.54
C VAL A 3 -2.16 -16.89 -19.47
N VAL A 4 -2.74 -16.28 -18.43
CA VAL A 4 -2.01 -15.76 -17.28
C VAL A 4 -1.99 -16.83 -16.20
N THR A 5 -0.81 -17.32 -15.86
CA THR A 5 -0.62 -18.40 -14.88
C THR A 5 0.07 -17.91 -13.61
N HIS A 6 0.85 -16.83 -13.68
CA HIS A 6 1.53 -16.19 -12.57
C HIS A 6 1.76 -14.69 -12.83
N ILE A 7 2.26 -13.97 -11.84
CA ILE A 7 2.39 -12.50 -11.90
C ILE A 7 3.36 -12.06 -12.99
N GLU A 8 4.42 -12.84 -13.27
CA GLU A 8 5.40 -12.50 -14.32
C GLU A 8 4.77 -12.46 -15.73
N ASP A 9 3.73 -13.26 -16.00
CA ASP A 9 2.97 -13.16 -17.25
C ASP A 9 2.30 -11.78 -17.41
N LEU A 10 1.85 -11.18 -16.29
CA LEU A 10 1.30 -9.82 -16.28
C LEU A 10 2.38 -8.77 -16.57
N ARG A 11 3.59 -8.96 -16.08
CA ARG A 11 4.73 -8.08 -16.38
C ARG A 11 5.05 -8.08 -17.88
N VAL A 12 5.05 -9.24 -18.51
CA VAL A 12 5.24 -9.37 -19.95
C VAL A 12 4.13 -8.64 -20.73
N LEU A 13 2.88 -8.78 -20.30
CA LEU A 13 1.75 -8.07 -20.90
C LEU A 13 1.84 -6.55 -20.69
N ALA A 14 2.22 -6.11 -19.51
CA ALA A 14 2.42 -4.69 -19.20
C ALA A 14 3.49 -4.09 -20.10
N LYS A 15 4.63 -4.76 -20.28
CA LYS A 15 5.72 -4.33 -21.18
C LYS A 15 5.27 -4.12 -22.63
N GLN A 16 4.25 -4.86 -23.06
CA GLN A 16 3.71 -4.75 -24.43
C GLN A 16 2.65 -3.65 -24.58
N ARG A 17 1.97 -3.27 -23.50
CA ARG A 17 0.78 -2.41 -23.54
C ARG A 17 0.99 -1.03 -22.95
N VAL A 18 1.82 -0.93 -21.92
CA VAL A 18 2.11 0.33 -21.22
C VAL A 18 3.12 1.14 -22.03
N PRO A 19 2.94 2.45 -22.20
CA PRO A 19 3.95 3.28 -22.82
C PRO A 19 5.31 3.09 -22.14
N ARG A 20 6.36 2.95 -22.96
CA ARG A 20 7.70 2.56 -22.49
C ARG A 20 8.21 3.40 -21.32
N MET A 21 7.97 4.71 -21.36
CA MET A 21 8.38 5.64 -20.31
C MET A 21 7.79 5.27 -18.94
N PHE A 22 6.51 4.92 -18.92
CA PHE A 22 5.80 4.55 -17.67
C PHE A 22 6.18 3.13 -17.22
N TYR A 23 6.31 2.21 -18.18
CA TYR A 23 6.76 0.86 -17.88
C TYR A 23 8.16 0.86 -17.28
N ASP A 24 9.13 1.52 -17.93
CA ASP A 24 10.52 1.57 -17.46
C ASP A 24 10.61 2.25 -16.08
N TYR A 25 9.78 3.27 -15.82
CA TYR A 25 9.71 3.90 -14.49
C TYR A 25 9.27 2.91 -13.40
N ALA A 26 8.24 2.10 -13.66
CA ALA A 26 7.69 1.15 -12.68
C ALA A 26 8.58 -0.11 -12.53
N ASP A 27 9.22 -0.56 -13.61
CA ASP A 27 10.00 -1.81 -13.68
C ASP A 27 11.50 -1.59 -13.48
N SER A 28 11.89 -0.50 -12.81
CA SER A 28 13.30 -0.22 -12.52
C SER A 28 13.52 0.03 -11.03
N GLY A 29 14.72 -0.30 -10.58
CA GLY A 29 15.22 0.04 -9.25
C GLY A 29 16.24 1.17 -9.30
N SER A 30 16.57 1.70 -8.14
CA SER A 30 17.59 2.74 -8.01
C SER A 30 19.00 2.15 -8.08
N TRP A 31 19.91 2.93 -8.69
CA TRP A 31 21.34 2.69 -8.69
C TRP A 31 21.70 1.31 -9.27
N THR A 32 22.28 0.43 -8.43
CA THR A 32 22.68 -0.93 -8.84
C THR A 32 21.52 -1.93 -8.83
N GLU A 33 20.33 -1.51 -8.45
CA GLU A 33 19.13 -2.36 -8.33
C GLU A 33 19.28 -3.56 -7.39
N SER A 34 20.23 -3.51 -6.46
CA SER A 34 20.47 -4.62 -5.54
C SER A 34 19.26 -4.94 -4.67
N THR A 35 18.60 -3.91 -4.12
CA THR A 35 17.37 -4.07 -3.33
C THR A 35 16.20 -4.54 -4.19
N TYR A 36 16.05 -3.99 -5.40
CA TYR A 36 15.04 -4.44 -6.36
C TYR A 36 15.14 -5.95 -6.62
N ARG A 37 16.35 -6.44 -6.90
CA ARG A 37 16.59 -7.87 -7.09
C ARG A 37 16.39 -8.70 -5.82
N ALA A 38 16.76 -8.16 -4.65
CA ALA A 38 16.59 -8.82 -3.36
C ALA A 38 15.12 -8.98 -2.99
N ASN A 39 14.26 -8.03 -3.36
CA ASN A 39 12.81 -8.13 -3.14
C ASN A 39 12.19 -9.40 -3.75
N GLU A 40 12.79 -9.95 -4.77
CA GLU A 40 12.37 -11.20 -5.40
C GLU A 40 13.20 -12.40 -4.90
N SER A 41 14.54 -12.30 -4.96
CA SER A 41 15.42 -13.43 -4.67
C SER A 41 15.38 -13.88 -3.21
N ASP A 42 15.11 -12.98 -2.26
CA ASP A 42 15.07 -13.33 -0.83
C ASP A 42 13.90 -14.25 -0.49
N PHE A 43 12.77 -14.17 -1.22
CA PHE A 43 11.68 -15.14 -1.07
C PHE A 43 12.10 -16.57 -1.39
N GLN A 44 13.08 -16.77 -2.28
CA GLN A 44 13.59 -18.11 -2.61
C GLN A 44 14.35 -18.78 -1.44
N ARG A 45 14.78 -18.00 -0.45
CA ARG A 45 15.43 -18.52 0.78
C ARG A 45 14.42 -19.08 1.76
N ILE A 46 13.14 -18.70 1.65
CA ILE A 46 12.06 -19.16 2.50
C ILE A 46 11.56 -20.48 1.95
N LYS A 47 11.68 -21.55 2.75
CA LYS A 47 11.23 -22.88 2.35
C LYS A 47 10.04 -23.33 3.20
N LEU A 48 9.05 -23.91 2.55
CA LEU A 48 7.90 -24.49 3.23
C LEU A 48 8.28 -25.89 3.74
N ARG A 49 8.13 -26.12 5.03
CA ARG A 49 8.27 -27.45 5.63
C ARG A 49 6.93 -28.16 5.58
N GLN A 50 6.84 -29.17 4.72
CA GLN A 50 5.66 -29.99 4.62
C GLN A 50 5.45 -30.84 5.88
N ARG A 51 4.20 -31.04 6.26
CA ARG A 51 3.77 -32.02 7.26
C ARG A 51 2.76 -32.94 6.61
N VAL A 52 2.95 -34.23 6.80
CA VAL A 52 2.03 -35.26 6.29
C VAL A 52 1.09 -35.73 7.40
N ALA A 53 -0.04 -36.32 7.03
CA ALA A 53 -1.04 -36.88 7.94
C ALA A 53 -1.59 -35.85 8.96
N VAL A 54 -1.75 -34.60 8.57
CA VAL A 54 -2.37 -33.54 9.37
C VAL A 54 -3.76 -33.27 8.79
N ASP A 55 -4.78 -33.21 9.65
CA ASP A 55 -6.13 -32.81 9.24
C ASP A 55 -6.12 -31.35 8.76
N MET A 56 -6.68 -31.14 7.57
CA MET A 56 -6.67 -29.88 6.86
C MET A 56 -8.09 -29.28 6.69
N ALA A 57 -9.12 -29.95 7.22
CA ALA A 57 -10.51 -29.59 6.96
C ALA A 57 -10.91 -28.19 7.44
N ASN A 58 -10.33 -27.73 8.54
CA ASN A 58 -10.70 -26.46 9.20
C ASN A 58 -9.61 -25.37 9.09
N ARG A 59 -8.79 -25.41 8.05
CA ARG A 59 -7.76 -24.37 7.88
C ARG A 59 -8.36 -23.07 7.38
N SER A 60 -7.93 -21.98 8.00
CA SER A 60 -8.24 -20.62 7.59
C SER A 60 -6.98 -19.76 7.64
N ILE A 61 -6.85 -18.84 6.70
CA ILE A 61 -5.83 -17.78 6.69
C ILE A 61 -6.45 -16.41 7.01
N ALA A 62 -7.75 -16.38 7.35
CA ALA A 62 -8.42 -15.15 7.75
C ALA A 62 -7.82 -14.62 9.06
N THR A 63 -7.66 -13.31 9.13
CA THR A 63 -7.05 -12.61 10.26
C THR A 63 -7.61 -11.20 10.40
N LYS A 64 -6.98 -10.38 11.24
CA LYS A 64 -7.22 -8.94 11.31
C LYS A 64 -5.91 -8.20 11.00
N MET A 65 -6.00 -7.17 10.17
CA MET A 65 -4.90 -6.25 9.89
C MET A 65 -5.32 -4.84 10.29
N VAL A 66 -4.63 -4.23 11.26
CA VAL A 66 -4.95 -2.89 11.80
C VAL A 66 -6.46 -2.78 12.14
N GLY A 67 -6.99 -3.76 12.89
CA GLY A 67 -8.40 -3.80 13.29
C GLY A 67 -9.38 -4.32 12.24
N ILE A 68 -9.05 -4.27 10.95
CA ILE A 68 -9.93 -4.67 9.84
C ILE A 68 -9.88 -6.20 9.64
N PRO A 69 -11.03 -6.91 9.68
CA PRO A 69 -11.08 -8.31 9.29
C PRO A 69 -10.64 -8.51 7.84
N THR A 70 -9.78 -9.48 7.59
CA THR A 70 -9.25 -9.75 6.25
C THR A 70 -9.27 -11.26 5.95
N ALA A 71 -9.57 -11.61 4.71
CA ALA A 71 -9.66 -13.00 4.27
C ALA A 71 -8.30 -13.71 4.27
N MET A 72 -7.19 -12.94 4.17
CA MET A 72 -5.82 -13.44 4.23
C MET A 72 -4.88 -12.33 4.74
N PRO A 73 -3.70 -12.65 5.29
CA PRO A 73 -2.76 -11.68 5.86
C PRO A 73 -1.97 -10.92 4.76
N VAL A 74 -2.69 -10.29 3.84
CA VAL A 74 -2.14 -9.53 2.71
C VAL A 74 -2.96 -8.26 2.53
N ALA A 75 -2.31 -7.16 2.21
CA ALA A 75 -2.94 -5.91 1.80
C ALA A 75 -2.30 -5.42 0.50
N ILE A 76 -3.04 -4.69 -0.32
CA ILE A 76 -2.47 -4.00 -1.47
C ILE A 76 -1.75 -2.76 -0.97
N ALA A 77 -0.43 -2.72 -1.21
CA ALA A 77 0.43 -1.62 -0.81
C ALA A 77 0.10 -0.32 -1.55
N PRO A 78 0.40 0.86 -0.94
CA PRO A 78 0.23 2.13 -1.63
C PRO A 78 1.17 2.20 -2.83
N THR A 79 0.60 2.39 -4.01
CA THR A 79 1.36 2.54 -5.26
C THR A 79 0.98 3.87 -5.89
N GLY A 80 1.96 4.77 -6.02
CA GLY A 80 1.76 6.04 -6.70
C GLY A 80 1.66 5.86 -8.21
N LEU A 81 0.95 6.78 -8.86
CA LEU A 81 0.90 6.91 -10.32
C LEU A 81 0.40 5.65 -11.05
N THR A 82 -0.40 4.81 -10.40
CA THR A 82 -0.93 3.57 -11.02
C THR A 82 -1.77 3.88 -12.26
N GLY A 83 -2.48 5.02 -12.26
CA GLY A 83 -3.23 5.49 -13.41
C GLY A 83 -2.38 5.75 -14.67
N MET A 84 -1.06 5.93 -14.54
CA MET A 84 -0.15 6.01 -15.69
C MET A 84 0.11 4.65 -16.34
N GLN A 85 -0.03 3.57 -15.56
CA GLN A 85 0.14 2.20 -16.04
C GLN A 85 -1.15 1.68 -16.69
N HIS A 86 -2.28 2.03 -16.10
CA HIS A 86 -3.61 1.64 -16.59
C HIS A 86 -4.62 2.69 -16.14
N ALA A 87 -5.51 3.13 -17.05
CA ALA A 87 -6.60 4.03 -16.69
C ALA A 87 -7.41 3.43 -15.54
N ASP A 88 -7.78 4.28 -14.57
CA ASP A 88 -8.50 3.89 -13.36
C ASP A 88 -7.80 2.78 -12.53
N GLY A 89 -6.48 2.69 -12.63
CA GLY A 89 -5.70 1.60 -12.03
C GLY A 89 -5.91 1.47 -10.53
N GLU A 90 -5.95 2.58 -9.80
CA GLU A 90 -6.20 2.61 -8.35
C GLU A 90 -7.64 2.15 -8.03
N ILE A 91 -8.64 2.58 -8.80
CA ILE A 91 -10.04 2.14 -8.65
C ILE A 91 -10.17 0.63 -8.88
N LEU A 92 -9.53 0.13 -9.93
CA LEU A 92 -9.54 -1.31 -10.24
C LEU A 92 -8.86 -2.13 -9.14
N ALA A 93 -7.77 -1.63 -8.56
CA ALA A 93 -7.08 -2.25 -7.44
C ALA A 93 -7.96 -2.27 -6.17
N ALA A 94 -8.62 -1.16 -5.84
CA ALA A 94 -9.54 -1.08 -4.70
C ALA A 94 -10.71 -2.07 -4.83
N ARG A 95 -11.34 -2.13 -6.01
CA ARG A 95 -12.41 -3.10 -6.30
C ARG A 95 -11.95 -4.55 -6.25
N ALA A 96 -10.73 -4.82 -6.71
CA ALA A 96 -10.15 -6.16 -6.60
C ALA A 96 -9.92 -6.53 -5.14
N ALA A 97 -9.35 -5.62 -4.34
CA ALA A 97 -9.15 -5.82 -2.91
C ALA A 97 -10.47 -6.11 -2.17
N GLU A 98 -11.51 -5.30 -2.43
CA GLU A 98 -12.85 -5.52 -1.89
C GLU A 98 -13.38 -6.91 -2.24
N LYS A 99 -13.27 -7.32 -3.51
CA LYS A 99 -13.72 -8.63 -3.98
C LYS A 99 -12.99 -9.80 -3.29
N PHE A 100 -11.70 -9.64 -2.98
CA PHE A 100 -10.89 -10.65 -2.30
C PHE A 100 -10.97 -10.55 -0.78
N GLY A 101 -11.63 -9.54 -0.23
CA GLY A 101 -11.72 -9.31 1.21
C GLY A 101 -10.38 -8.99 1.86
N ILE A 102 -9.55 -8.21 1.19
CA ILE A 102 -8.25 -7.73 1.69
C ILE A 102 -8.20 -6.20 1.69
N PRO A 103 -7.42 -5.57 2.57
CA PRO A 103 -7.28 -4.13 2.59
C PRO A 103 -6.58 -3.58 1.33
N PHE A 104 -7.02 -2.41 0.89
CA PHE A 104 -6.35 -1.59 -0.12
C PHE A 104 -5.77 -0.34 0.53
N THR A 105 -4.63 0.12 0.04
CA THR A 105 -4.02 1.38 0.49
C THR A 105 -3.90 2.34 -0.67
N LEU A 106 -4.55 3.50 -0.57
CA LEU A 106 -4.41 4.57 -1.54
C LEU A 106 -3.15 5.40 -1.23
N SER A 107 -2.32 5.63 -2.22
CA SER A 107 -1.17 6.53 -2.10
C SER A 107 -1.60 8.00 -2.25
N MET A 108 -0.97 8.91 -1.50
CA MET A 108 -1.11 10.35 -1.75
C MET A 108 -0.64 10.76 -3.16
N MET A 109 0.21 9.94 -3.80
CA MET A 109 0.68 10.13 -5.18
C MET A 109 -0.17 9.37 -6.20
N SER A 110 -1.39 8.99 -5.86
CA SER A 110 -2.34 8.38 -6.81
C SER A 110 -2.81 9.37 -7.87
N ILE A 111 -3.22 8.85 -9.01
CA ILE A 111 -3.89 9.64 -10.07
C ILE A 111 -5.37 9.82 -9.72
N CYS A 112 -6.03 8.75 -9.23
CA CYS A 112 -7.40 8.84 -8.74
C CYS A 112 -7.45 9.51 -7.37
N SER A 113 -8.46 10.34 -7.12
CA SER A 113 -8.67 11.02 -5.84
C SER A 113 -9.20 10.06 -4.76
N ILE A 114 -9.21 10.52 -3.52
CA ILE A 114 -9.81 9.78 -2.40
C ILE A 114 -11.30 9.55 -2.69
N GLU A 115 -11.97 10.57 -3.18
CA GLU A 115 -13.40 10.57 -3.53
C GLU A 115 -13.70 9.60 -4.67
N ASP A 116 -12.81 9.52 -5.68
CA ASP A 116 -12.97 8.55 -6.78
C ASP A 116 -12.93 7.11 -6.25
N ILE A 117 -12.03 6.81 -5.32
CA ILE A 117 -11.96 5.47 -4.72
C ILE A 117 -13.23 5.21 -3.91
N ALA A 118 -13.63 6.15 -3.05
CA ALA A 118 -14.84 6.00 -2.22
C ALA A 118 -16.12 5.82 -3.04
N ALA A 119 -16.22 6.48 -4.18
CA ALA A 119 -17.36 6.32 -5.09
C ALA A 119 -17.43 4.93 -5.75
N HIS A 120 -16.33 4.17 -5.81
CA HIS A 120 -16.23 2.92 -6.56
C HIS A 120 -16.01 1.68 -5.70
N THR A 121 -15.83 1.80 -4.38
CA THR A 121 -15.74 0.70 -3.41
C THR A 121 -16.57 0.99 -2.18
N LYS A 122 -17.11 -0.07 -1.57
CA LYS A 122 -17.81 0.00 -0.27
C LYS A 122 -16.92 -0.49 0.88
N ALA A 123 -15.81 -1.11 0.56
CA ALA A 123 -14.85 -1.56 1.56
C ALA A 123 -14.04 -0.38 2.09
N PRO A 124 -13.75 -0.33 3.40
CA PRO A 124 -12.82 0.63 3.95
C PRO A 124 -11.43 0.45 3.33
N PHE A 125 -10.72 1.53 3.10
CA PHE A 125 -9.36 1.50 2.58
C PHE A 125 -8.44 2.39 3.40
N TRP A 126 -7.15 2.13 3.36
CA TRP A 126 -6.15 2.94 4.02
C TRP A 126 -5.67 4.05 3.10
N PHE A 127 -5.20 5.13 3.70
CA PHE A 127 -4.59 6.24 2.98
C PHE A 127 -3.16 6.47 3.47
N GLN A 128 -2.20 6.48 2.56
CA GLN A 128 -0.79 6.72 2.85
C GLN A 128 -0.44 8.17 2.51
N PRO A 129 -0.24 9.05 3.50
CA PRO A 129 0.20 10.42 3.31
C PRO A 129 1.72 10.52 3.20
N TYR A 130 2.20 11.51 2.47
CA TYR A 130 3.53 12.09 2.63
C TYR A 130 3.41 13.33 3.51
N MET A 131 4.17 13.38 4.59
CA MET A 131 4.11 14.50 5.52
C MET A 131 4.78 15.74 4.91
N LEU A 132 3.97 16.73 4.55
CA LEU A 132 4.43 18.01 4.01
C LEU A 132 4.56 19.06 5.12
N ARG A 133 5.33 20.11 4.86
CA ARG A 133 5.50 21.22 5.80
C ARG A 133 4.24 22.09 5.95
N ASP A 134 3.38 22.13 4.93
CA ASP A 134 2.11 22.84 4.97
C ASP A 134 1.09 22.04 5.80
N ARG A 135 0.99 22.39 7.07
CA ARG A 135 0.07 21.75 8.02
C ARG A 135 -1.38 21.93 7.62
N ALA A 136 -1.76 23.13 7.17
CA ALA A 136 -3.15 23.41 6.79
C ALA A 136 -3.57 22.57 5.57
N PHE A 137 -2.66 22.34 4.64
CA PHE A 137 -2.91 21.41 3.54
C PHE A 137 -3.09 19.98 4.04
N MET A 138 -2.23 19.52 4.95
CA MET A 138 -2.32 18.16 5.50
C MET A 138 -3.61 17.95 6.29
N GLU A 139 -4.04 18.94 7.10
CA GLU A 139 -5.30 18.89 7.84
C GLU A 139 -6.50 18.76 6.89
N ARG A 140 -6.58 19.60 5.86
CA ARG A 140 -7.63 19.48 4.83
C ARG A 140 -7.63 18.12 4.13
N LEU A 141 -6.44 17.56 3.86
CA LEU A 141 -6.32 16.25 3.24
C LEU A 141 -6.85 15.13 4.15
N PHE A 142 -6.54 15.19 5.44
CA PHE A 142 -7.06 14.25 6.42
C PHE A 142 -8.56 14.39 6.64
N GLU A 143 -9.09 15.62 6.63
CA GLU A 143 -10.54 15.86 6.69
C GLU A 143 -11.26 15.24 5.50
N ARG A 144 -10.74 15.41 4.28
CA ARG A 144 -11.29 14.74 3.10
C ARG A 144 -11.26 13.22 3.24
N ALA A 145 -10.14 12.67 3.67
CA ALA A 145 -10.01 11.24 3.88
C ALA A 145 -11.02 10.70 4.91
N ARG A 146 -11.25 11.42 6.01
CA ARG A 146 -12.25 11.05 7.04
C ARG A 146 -13.68 11.15 6.52
N ALA A 147 -13.98 12.12 5.66
CA ALA A 147 -15.32 12.33 5.11
C ALA A 147 -15.78 11.17 4.21
N GLU A 148 -14.84 10.50 3.53
CA GLU A 148 -15.15 9.52 2.50
C GLU A 148 -15.16 8.06 2.99
N GLY A 149 -14.80 7.76 4.25
CA GLY A 149 -14.88 6.36 4.65
C GLY A 149 -14.85 6.07 6.15
N PRO A 150 -15.75 5.17 6.63
CA PRO A 150 -15.55 4.48 7.88
C PRO A 150 -14.36 3.52 7.72
N GLY A 151 -13.31 3.68 8.52
CA GLY A 151 -12.12 2.86 8.48
C GLY A 151 -10.83 3.66 8.27
N LEU A 152 -10.91 4.87 7.69
CA LEU A 152 -9.79 5.80 7.71
C LEU A 152 -9.57 6.39 9.12
N GLU A 153 -10.61 6.53 9.91
CA GLU A 153 -10.50 6.96 11.30
C GLU A 153 -9.64 6.01 12.12
N ASP A 154 -9.71 4.70 11.89
CA ASP A 154 -8.93 3.71 12.63
C ASP A 154 -7.44 3.72 12.25
N VAL A 155 -7.10 4.03 11.01
CA VAL A 155 -5.69 4.14 10.57
C VAL A 155 -5.08 5.48 11.01
N LEU A 156 -5.89 6.54 11.03
CA LEU A 156 -5.48 7.84 11.57
C LEU A 156 -5.53 7.87 13.10
N ALA A 157 -6.38 7.05 13.74
CA ALA A 157 -6.36 6.85 15.20
C ALA A 157 -5.06 6.21 15.70
N GLY A 158 -4.38 5.42 14.85
CA GLY A 158 -3.00 5.00 15.11
C GLY A 158 -1.98 6.15 15.13
N ALA A 159 -2.35 7.31 14.60
CA ALA A 159 -1.58 8.57 14.69
C ALA A 159 -2.13 9.53 15.75
N ASP A 160 -3.15 9.13 16.53
CA ASP A 160 -3.65 9.91 17.65
C ASP A 160 -2.54 10.00 18.72
N PRO A 161 -2.10 11.21 19.10
CA PRO A 161 -1.12 11.40 20.17
C PRO A 161 -1.57 10.82 21.52
N ALA A 162 -2.87 10.58 21.73
CA ALA A 162 -3.39 9.89 22.91
C ALA A 162 -3.13 8.37 22.87
N VAL A 163 -3.01 7.78 21.70
CA VAL A 163 -2.72 6.34 21.48
C VAL A 163 -1.21 6.11 21.31
N HIS A 164 -0.49 7.07 20.73
CA HIS A 164 0.96 7.06 20.57
C HIS A 164 1.55 8.39 21.08
N PRO A 165 1.75 8.52 22.42
CA PRO A 165 2.32 9.73 23.01
C PRO A 165 3.71 10.09 22.48
N ASP A 166 4.43 9.13 21.89
CA ASP A 166 5.74 9.33 21.28
C ASP A 166 5.65 9.87 19.83
N LEU A 167 4.47 9.84 19.21
CA LEU A 167 4.19 10.49 17.92
C LEU A 167 3.67 11.92 18.18
N ASP A 168 4.50 12.74 18.78
CA ASP A 168 4.21 14.16 18.96
C ASP A 168 4.30 14.89 17.62
N LEU A 169 3.20 14.91 16.88
CA LEU A 169 3.04 15.69 15.66
C LEU A 169 3.11 17.23 15.94
N ARG A 170 3.20 17.61 17.21
CA ARG A 170 3.42 19.00 17.65
C ARG A 170 4.89 19.33 17.91
N ALA A 171 5.76 18.33 17.85
CA ALA A 171 7.17 18.57 18.08
C ALA A 171 7.78 19.38 16.93
N ASP A 172 7.72 20.69 17.04
CA ASP A 172 8.66 21.63 16.46
C ASP A 172 10.06 21.38 17.06
N ARG A 173 10.59 20.21 16.86
CA ARG A 173 12.00 19.94 17.15
C ARG A 173 12.70 19.43 15.89
N VAL A 174 12.76 20.28 14.89
CA VAL A 174 14.00 20.37 14.13
C VAL A 174 14.99 21.06 15.09
N GLY A 175 15.20 20.38 16.22
CA GLY A 175 16.22 20.72 17.18
C GLY A 175 17.54 20.22 16.68
N ASP A 176 18.43 21.17 16.53
CA ASP A 176 19.87 21.05 16.67
C ASP A 176 20.58 20.02 15.80
N ARG A 177 20.92 20.48 14.59
CA ARG A 177 21.85 19.83 13.67
C ARG A 177 23.31 19.73 14.21
N ARG A 178 23.55 19.81 15.53
CA ARG A 178 24.88 19.80 16.12
C ARG A 178 25.35 18.46 16.68
N GLN A 179 24.59 17.39 16.58
CA GLN A 179 24.99 16.09 17.15
C GLN A 179 25.35 14.99 16.12
N CYS A 180 25.46 15.30 14.85
CA CYS A 180 25.92 14.33 13.83
C CYS A 180 27.37 14.53 13.36
N ALA A 181 28.17 15.36 14.05
CA ALA A 181 29.55 15.64 13.63
C ALA A 181 30.64 14.90 14.45
N ASP A 182 30.27 14.17 15.49
CA ASP A 182 31.26 13.48 16.35
C ASP A 182 30.89 11.99 16.59
N ARG A 183 30.89 11.19 15.49
CA ARG A 183 31.17 9.76 15.59
C ARG A 183 31.72 9.22 14.28
#